data_96205d84164838b648e8e6ad38141bcb
#
_entry.id   96205d84164838b648e8e6ad38141bcb
#
_cell.length_a   1.000
_cell.length_b   1.000
_cell.length_c   1.000
_cell.angle_alpha   90.00
_cell.angle_beta   90.00
_cell.angle_gamma   90.00
#
_symmetry.space_group_name_H-M   'P 1'
#
loop_
_entity.id
_entity.type
_entity.pdbx_description
1 polymer ?
#
loop_
_entity_poly.entity_id
_entity_poly.type
_entity_poly.pdbx_seq_one_letter_code
_entity_poly.pdbx_strand_id
1 'polypeptide(L)'
;MIDIKWDNKFSVGHERIDQEHKIFLGLVKAVSIAADEAAPKEKILRILVEIKKYADFHFYSEENLMIDSSYSSYEEHKKEHQLLLARLDGQLHDYRNDACDLDELIEFIFQWFALHTTGIDKKLAVHIEGSYK
;
A
#
# COMPACT_ATOMS: atom_id res chain seq x y z
N MET A 1 17.65 -2.74 -8.99
CA MET A 1 16.99 -2.40 -7.73
C MET A 1 16.13 -1.16 -7.89
N ILE A 2 14.92 -1.17 -7.34
CA ILE A 2 14.01 -0.03 -7.40
C ILE A 2 14.44 1.01 -6.37
N ASP A 3 14.47 2.28 -6.76
CA ASP A 3 14.69 3.37 -5.81
C ASP A 3 13.35 3.70 -5.13
N ILE A 4 13.17 3.20 -3.92
CA ILE A 4 11.93 3.34 -3.15
C ILE A 4 12.09 4.51 -2.18
N LYS A 5 11.44 5.63 -2.53
CA LYS A 5 11.47 6.83 -1.69
C LYS A 5 10.20 7.64 -1.91
N TRP A 6 9.87 8.48 -0.93
CA TRP A 6 8.76 9.41 -1.08
C TRP A 6 9.05 10.43 -2.18
N ASP A 7 8.05 10.70 -2.99
CA ASP A 7 8.09 11.72 -4.03
C ASP A 7 6.81 12.55 -3.90
N ASN A 8 6.90 13.85 -4.16
CA ASN A 8 5.73 14.73 -4.03
C ASN A 8 4.57 14.34 -4.93
N LYS A 9 4.82 13.61 -6.02
CA LYS A 9 3.74 13.09 -6.87
C LYS A 9 2.82 12.11 -6.14
N PHE A 10 3.28 11.51 -5.03
CA PHE A 10 2.46 10.61 -4.22
C PHE A 10 1.56 11.37 -3.23
N SER A 11 1.78 12.68 -3.04
CA SER A 11 0.92 13.46 -2.17
C SER A 11 -0.46 13.64 -2.82
N VAL A 12 -1.51 13.35 -2.04
CA VAL A 12 -2.89 13.51 -2.50
C VAL A 12 -3.53 14.78 -1.94
N GLY A 13 -2.81 15.50 -1.05
CA GLY A 13 -3.30 16.73 -0.43
C GLY A 13 -4.18 16.50 0.79
N HIS A 14 -4.17 15.30 1.35
CA HIS A 14 -4.87 14.97 2.59
C HIS A 14 -3.84 14.50 3.61
N GLU A 15 -3.69 15.22 4.71
CA GLU A 15 -2.60 14.99 5.66
C GLU A 15 -2.55 13.56 6.18
N ARG A 16 -3.68 13.02 6.65
CA ARG A 16 -3.72 11.67 7.21
C ARG A 16 -3.39 10.61 6.17
N ILE A 17 -3.97 10.72 4.97
CA ILE A 17 -3.71 9.77 3.89
C ILE A 17 -2.24 9.84 3.50
N ASP A 18 -1.68 11.04 3.34
CA ASP A 18 -0.27 11.21 2.99
C ASP A 18 0.67 10.62 4.04
N GLN A 19 0.36 10.82 5.33
CA GLN A 19 1.14 10.25 6.43
C GLN A 19 1.14 8.72 6.38
N GLU A 20 -0.03 8.12 6.19
CA GLU A 20 -0.16 6.67 6.11
C GLU A 20 0.57 6.10 4.90
N HIS A 21 0.51 6.81 3.76
CA HIS A 21 1.26 6.41 2.56
C HIS A 21 2.77 6.46 2.78
N LYS A 22 3.26 7.47 3.49
CA LYS A 22 4.70 7.56 3.81
C LYS A 22 5.17 6.39 4.67
N ILE A 23 4.35 5.99 5.65
CA ILE A 23 4.67 4.83 6.49
C ILE A 23 4.69 3.55 5.66
N PHE A 24 3.67 3.35 4.82
CA PHE A 24 3.61 2.19 3.94
C PHE A 24 4.86 2.11 3.04
N LEU A 25 5.21 3.21 2.41
CA LEU A 25 6.38 3.27 1.53
C LEU A 25 7.68 3.01 2.29
N GLY A 26 7.77 3.48 3.54
CA GLY A 26 8.90 3.19 4.41
C GLY A 26 9.06 1.71 4.71
N LEU A 27 7.95 0.99 4.86
CA LEU A 27 7.97 -0.47 5.07
C LEU A 27 8.41 -1.19 3.78
N VAL A 28 7.96 -0.74 2.62
CA VAL A 28 8.39 -1.31 1.34
C VAL A 28 9.89 -1.10 1.15
N LYS A 29 10.38 0.08 1.51
CA LYS A 29 11.83 0.36 1.48
C LYS A 29 12.59 -0.56 2.44
N ALA A 30 12.06 -0.79 3.64
CA ALA A 30 12.69 -1.66 4.62
C ALA A 30 12.86 -3.10 4.11
N VAL A 31 11.83 -3.65 3.45
CA VAL A 31 11.95 -5.00 2.89
C VAL A 31 12.93 -5.04 1.72
N SER A 32 13.00 -3.98 0.92
CA SER A 32 13.97 -3.88 -0.18
C SER A 32 15.41 -3.87 0.35
N ILE A 33 15.67 -3.12 1.41
CA ILE A 33 16.98 -3.08 2.05
C ILE A 33 17.34 -4.45 2.63
N ALA A 34 16.39 -5.09 3.31
CA ALA A 34 16.61 -6.42 3.88
C ALA A 34 16.94 -7.44 2.79
N ALA A 35 16.29 -7.36 1.65
CA ALA A 35 16.56 -8.23 0.50
C ALA A 35 17.98 -8.02 -0.03
N ASP A 36 18.42 -6.76 -0.16
CA ASP A 36 19.76 -6.43 -0.65
C ASP A 36 20.86 -6.88 0.30
N GLU A 37 20.58 -6.85 1.60
CA GLU A 37 21.49 -7.29 2.64
C GLU A 37 21.48 -8.81 2.84
N ALA A 38 20.68 -9.52 2.03
CA ALA A 38 20.50 -10.96 2.15
C ALA A 38 20.09 -11.38 3.55
N ALA A 39 19.17 -10.63 4.16
CA ALA A 39 18.66 -10.93 5.48
C ALA A 39 18.00 -12.32 5.53
N PRO A 40 17.92 -12.97 6.69
CA PRO A 40 17.27 -14.28 6.81
C PRO A 40 15.82 -14.21 6.33
N LYS A 41 15.37 -15.30 5.71
CA LYS A 41 14.00 -15.41 5.17
C LYS A 41 12.95 -15.06 6.22
N GLU A 42 13.16 -15.50 7.46
CA GLU A 42 12.23 -15.20 8.56
C GLU A 42 12.06 -13.69 8.79
N LYS A 43 13.16 -12.94 8.74
CA LYS A 43 13.10 -11.48 8.90
C LYS A 43 12.35 -10.84 7.75
N ILE A 44 12.63 -11.26 6.53
CA ILE A 44 11.94 -10.74 5.34
C ILE A 44 10.44 -11.03 5.43
N LEU A 45 10.07 -12.25 5.84
CA LEU A 45 8.66 -12.60 6.02
C LEU A 45 7.97 -11.71 7.05
N ARG A 46 8.64 -11.40 8.17
CA ARG A 46 8.05 -10.53 9.20
C ARG A 46 7.77 -9.13 8.65
N ILE A 47 8.66 -8.59 7.82
CA ILE A 47 8.45 -7.28 7.21
C ILE A 47 7.29 -7.33 6.20
N LEU A 48 7.23 -8.39 5.38
CA LEU A 48 6.14 -8.56 4.41
C LEU A 48 4.78 -8.69 5.11
N VAL A 49 4.73 -9.42 6.22
CA VAL A 49 3.50 -9.53 7.02
C VAL A 49 3.12 -8.19 7.62
N GLU A 50 4.10 -7.42 8.07
CA GLU A 50 3.85 -6.07 8.58
C GLU A 50 3.28 -5.16 7.50
N ILE A 51 3.81 -5.24 6.28
CA ILE A 51 3.29 -4.49 5.12
C ILE A 51 1.82 -4.83 4.91
N LYS A 52 1.47 -6.11 4.93
CA LYS A 52 0.09 -6.54 4.73
C LYS A 52 -0.83 -6.04 5.85
N LYS A 53 -0.41 -6.17 7.10
CA LYS A 53 -1.20 -5.69 8.24
C LYS A 53 -1.38 -4.18 8.19
N TYR A 54 -0.35 -3.45 7.81
CA TYR A 54 -0.43 -2.01 7.67
C TYR A 54 -1.35 -1.62 6.51
N ALA A 55 -1.27 -2.33 5.37
CA ALA A 55 -2.17 -2.10 4.25
C ALA A 55 -3.62 -2.30 4.67
N ASP A 56 -3.92 -3.35 5.42
CA ASP A 56 -5.26 -3.63 5.92
C ASP A 56 -5.76 -2.49 6.81
N PHE A 57 -4.94 -2.03 7.74
CA PHE A 57 -5.26 -0.89 8.60
C PHE A 57 -5.49 0.39 7.80
N HIS A 58 -4.58 0.69 6.87
CA HIS A 58 -4.66 1.89 6.05
C HIS A 58 -5.91 1.89 5.16
N PHE A 59 -6.24 0.75 4.57
CA PHE A 59 -7.45 0.63 3.75
C PHE A 59 -8.71 0.83 4.59
N TYR A 60 -8.73 0.28 5.80
CA TYR A 60 -9.84 0.49 6.72
C TYR A 60 -9.97 1.97 7.07
N SER A 61 -8.85 2.64 7.32
CA SER A 61 -8.82 4.08 7.59
C SER A 61 -9.41 4.89 6.43
N GLU A 62 -9.00 4.57 5.19
CA GLU A 62 -9.57 5.24 4.01
C GLU A 62 -11.06 4.96 3.85
N GLU A 63 -11.50 3.72 4.11
CA GLU A 63 -12.91 3.35 4.01
C GLU A 63 -13.75 4.13 5.01
N ASN A 64 -13.25 4.37 6.23
CA ASN A 64 -13.93 5.24 7.17
C ASN A 64 -14.06 6.67 6.65
N LEU A 65 -13.02 7.21 6.03
CA LEU A 65 -13.06 8.53 5.42
C LEU A 65 -14.07 8.57 4.28
N MET A 66 -14.18 7.50 3.50
CA MET A 66 -15.15 7.40 2.41
C MET A 66 -16.59 7.42 2.95
N ILE A 67 -16.84 6.67 4.02
CA ILE A 67 -18.16 6.63 4.66
C ILE A 67 -18.52 8.00 5.22
N ASP A 68 -17.60 8.60 5.97
CA ASP A 68 -17.84 9.89 6.61
C ASP A 68 -18.07 11.02 5.60
N SER A 69 -17.48 10.93 4.41
CA SER A 69 -17.62 11.94 3.36
C SER A 69 -18.68 11.58 2.32
N SER A 70 -19.41 10.49 2.50
CA SER A 70 -20.42 10.00 1.56
C SER A 70 -19.88 9.83 0.13
N TYR A 71 -18.73 9.18 0.02
CA TYR A 71 -18.05 9.00 -1.26
C TYR A 71 -18.81 8.03 -2.17
N SER A 72 -19.21 8.50 -3.35
CA SER A 72 -20.04 7.72 -4.26
C SER A 72 -19.34 6.48 -4.83
N SER A 73 -18.01 6.50 -4.94
CA SER A 73 -17.24 5.36 -5.45
C SER A 73 -16.72 4.45 -4.33
N TYR A 74 -17.34 4.48 -3.15
CA TYR A 74 -16.94 3.67 -1.99
C TYR A 74 -16.80 2.18 -2.33
N GLU A 75 -17.83 1.59 -2.96
CA GLU A 75 -17.82 0.16 -3.24
C GLU A 75 -16.68 -0.23 -4.19
N GLU A 76 -16.45 0.57 -5.22
CA GLU A 76 -15.38 0.32 -6.18
C GLU A 76 -14.01 0.45 -5.55
N HIS A 77 -13.78 1.49 -4.75
CA HIS A 77 -12.51 1.72 -4.08
C HIS A 77 -12.22 0.61 -3.06
N LYS A 78 -13.23 0.22 -2.28
CA LYS A 78 -13.11 -0.89 -1.34
C LYS A 78 -12.77 -2.19 -2.03
N LYS A 79 -13.37 -2.44 -3.19
CA LYS A 79 -13.08 -3.66 -3.97
C LYS A 79 -11.62 -3.70 -4.40
N GLU A 80 -11.06 -2.56 -4.81
CA GLU A 80 -9.63 -2.48 -5.14
C GLU A 80 -8.76 -2.87 -3.95
N HIS A 81 -9.10 -2.40 -2.74
CA HIS A 81 -8.40 -2.78 -1.53
C HIS A 81 -8.47 -4.29 -1.27
N GLN A 82 -9.65 -4.88 -1.43
CA GLN A 82 -9.85 -6.31 -1.21
C GLN A 82 -9.06 -7.15 -2.21
N LEU A 83 -9.00 -6.72 -3.47
CA LEU A 83 -8.24 -7.43 -4.51
C LEU A 83 -6.73 -7.40 -4.20
N LEU A 84 -6.21 -6.27 -3.75
CA LEU A 84 -4.80 -6.20 -3.38
C LEU A 84 -4.48 -7.10 -2.20
N LEU A 85 -5.29 -7.05 -1.14
CA LEU A 85 -5.05 -7.86 0.05
C LEU A 85 -5.06 -9.35 -0.29
N ALA A 86 -6.00 -9.79 -1.13
CA ALA A 86 -6.05 -11.18 -1.59
C ALA A 86 -4.80 -11.55 -2.39
N ARG A 87 -4.33 -10.65 -3.24
CA ARG A 87 -3.14 -10.89 -4.04
C ARG A 87 -1.87 -10.94 -3.18
N LEU A 88 -1.77 -10.06 -2.19
CA LEU A 88 -0.67 -10.10 -1.22
C LEU A 88 -0.65 -11.41 -0.44
N ASP A 89 -1.82 -11.89 0.01
CA ASP A 89 -1.91 -13.18 0.70
C ASP A 89 -1.36 -14.31 -0.16
N GLY A 90 -1.76 -14.37 -1.43
CA GLY A 90 -1.28 -15.38 -2.35
C GLY A 90 0.23 -15.32 -2.56
N GLN A 91 0.77 -14.11 -2.71
CA GLN A 91 2.20 -13.92 -2.91
C GLN A 91 3.01 -14.24 -1.65
N LEU A 92 2.49 -13.93 -0.46
CA LEU A 92 3.12 -14.31 0.80
C LEU A 92 3.16 -15.83 0.95
N HIS A 93 2.06 -16.50 0.61
CA HIS A 93 2.01 -17.96 0.61
C HIS A 93 3.07 -18.54 -0.32
N ASP A 94 3.16 -18.00 -1.54
CA ASP A 94 4.14 -18.46 -2.52
C ASP A 94 5.57 -18.23 -2.04
N TYR A 95 5.83 -17.07 -1.43
CA TYR A 95 7.18 -16.79 -0.91
C TYR A 95 7.55 -17.75 0.22
N ARG A 96 6.61 -18.07 1.13
CA ARG A 96 6.84 -19.04 2.19
C ARG A 96 7.22 -20.42 1.64
N ASN A 97 6.70 -20.76 0.48
CA ASN A 97 6.92 -22.06 -0.17
C ASN A 97 7.99 -21.99 -1.27
N ASP A 98 8.80 -20.93 -1.30
CA ASP A 98 9.88 -20.72 -2.27
C ASP A 98 9.39 -20.72 -3.73
N ALA A 99 8.15 -20.32 -3.94
CA ALA A 99 7.51 -20.29 -5.26
C ALA A 99 7.35 -18.87 -5.83
N CYS A 100 8.05 -17.89 -5.25
CA CYS A 100 7.93 -16.48 -5.64
C CYS A 100 9.29 -15.81 -5.60
N ASP A 101 9.59 -15.00 -6.62
CA ASP A 101 10.78 -14.17 -6.64
C ASP A 101 10.55 -12.95 -5.76
N LEU A 102 11.41 -12.73 -4.77
CA LEU A 102 11.26 -11.63 -3.82
C LEU A 102 11.32 -10.26 -4.50
N ASP A 103 12.25 -10.08 -5.45
CA ASP A 103 12.38 -8.79 -6.13
C ASP A 103 11.12 -8.47 -6.95
N GLU A 104 10.53 -9.46 -7.59
CA GLU A 104 9.26 -9.28 -8.30
C GLU A 104 8.12 -8.94 -7.35
N LEU A 105 8.08 -9.56 -6.18
CA LEU A 105 7.07 -9.26 -5.17
C LEU A 105 7.19 -7.81 -4.68
N ILE A 106 8.40 -7.37 -4.35
CA ILE A 106 8.65 -6.00 -3.90
C ILE A 106 8.27 -5.01 -4.99
N GLU A 107 8.66 -5.28 -6.24
CA GLU A 107 8.33 -4.42 -7.37
C GLU A 107 6.82 -4.32 -7.57
N PHE A 108 6.11 -5.44 -7.46
CA PHE A 108 4.66 -5.45 -7.56
C PHE A 108 4.03 -4.55 -6.50
N ILE A 109 4.45 -4.66 -5.24
CA ILE A 109 3.89 -3.85 -4.15
C ILE A 109 4.12 -2.36 -4.42
N PHE A 110 5.34 -1.99 -4.85
CA PHE A 110 5.67 -0.60 -5.13
C PHE A 110 4.87 -0.05 -6.31
N GLN A 111 4.78 -0.79 -7.41
CA GLN A 111 4.03 -0.35 -8.59
C GLN A 111 2.55 -0.20 -8.29
N TRP A 112 1.98 -1.15 -7.54
CA TRP A 112 0.60 -1.03 -7.13
C TRP A 112 0.37 0.24 -6.30
N PHE A 113 1.26 0.49 -5.33
CA PHE A 113 1.19 1.69 -4.50
C PHE A 113 1.22 2.95 -5.36
N ALA A 114 2.16 3.05 -6.29
CA ALA A 114 2.32 4.23 -7.13
C ALA A 114 1.06 4.52 -7.96
N LEU A 115 0.51 3.48 -8.60
CA LEU A 115 -0.67 3.64 -9.45
C LEU A 115 -1.95 3.94 -8.65
N HIS A 116 -2.14 3.22 -7.54
CA HIS A 116 -3.34 3.39 -6.70
C HIS A 116 -3.35 4.79 -6.06
N THR A 117 -2.21 5.22 -5.52
CA THR A 117 -2.09 6.50 -4.83
C THR A 117 -2.32 7.68 -5.77
N THR A 118 -1.67 7.68 -6.93
CA THR A 118 -1.75 8.81 -7.86
C THR A 118 -3.09 8.89 -8.60
N GLY A 119 -3.83 7.79 -8.66
CA GLY A 119 -5.13 7.74 -9.34
C GLY A 119 -6.29 7.68 -8.36
N ILE A 120 -6.50 6.53 -7.75
CA ILE A 120 -7.71 6.24 -6.97
C ILE A 120 -7.75 7.04 -5.67
N ASP A 121 -6.64 7.08 -4.92
CA ASP A 121 -6.60 7.82 -3.66
C ASP A 121 -6.66 9.32 -3.88
N LYS A 122 -6.12 9.81 -4.98
CA LYS A 122 -6.20 11.22 -5.32
C LYS A 122 -7.67 11.66 -5.53
N LYS A 123 -8.46 10.83 -6.18
CA LYS A 123 -9.89 11.10 -6.37
C LYS A 123 -10.61 11.21 -5.03
N LEU A 124 -10.31 10.31 -4.10
CA LEU A 124 -10.89 10.35 -2.77
C LEU A 124 -10.51 11.64 -2.04
N ALA A 125 -9.25 12.00 -2.05
CA ALA A 125 -8.77 13.22 -1.38
C ALA A 125 -9.45 14.47 -1.92
N VAL A 126 -9.61 14.58 -3.23
CA VAL A 126 -10.31 15.71 -3.87
C VAL A 126 -11.77 15.74 -3.41
N HIS A 127 -12.43 14.58 -3.33
CA HIS A 127 -13.81 14.51 -2.86
C HIS A 127 -13.93 14.98 -1.41
N ILE A 128 -13.03 14.53 -0.53
CA ILE A 128 -13.05 14.90 0.88
C ILE A 128 -12.89 16.41 1.04
N GLU A 129 -11.93 17.00 0.34
CA GLU A 129 -11.71 18.45 0.37
C GLU A 129 -12.98 19.21 -0.04
N GLY A 130 -13.65 18.76 -1.10
CA GLY A 130 -14.89 19.38 -1.57
C GLY A 130 -16.04 19.26 -0.58
N SER A 131 -16.09 18.18 0.23
CA SER A 131 -17.18 17.95 1.17
C SER A 131 -17.15 18.89 2.38
N TYR A 132 -16.04 19.57 2.63
CA TYR A 132 -15.90 20.54 3.72
C TYR A 132 -16.15 22.00 3.29
N LYS A 133 -16.47 22.19 2.04
CA LYS A 133 -16.83 23.51 1.50
C LYS A 133 -18.36 23.69 1.50
#